data_29fc49c29d68c655942289b42e5bbf44
#
_entry.id   29fc49c29d68c655942289b42e5bbf44
#
_cell.length_a   1.000
_cell.length_b   1.000
_cell.length_c   1.000
_cell.angle_alpha   90.00
_cell.angle_beta   90.00
_cell.angle_gamma   90.00
#
_symmetry.space_group_name_H-M   'P 1'
#
loop_
_entity.id
_entity.type
_entity.pdbx_description
1 polymer ?
#
loop_
_entity_poly.entity_id
_entity_poly.type
_entity_poly.pdbx_seq_one_letter_code
_entity_poly.pdbx_strand_id
1 'polypeptide(L)'
;MKLIAVAVLLWLAWHYLRPKSKSKRVTDEAEARSILGLDHDADADAIRSAHRRLIASVHPDRGGSSDLTRRVNAARDLLLKRAPK
;
A
#
# COMPACT_ATOMS: atom_id res chain seq x y z
N MET A 1 -23.26 -12.29 -31.04
CA MET A 1 -23.56 -11.17 -30.12
C MET A 1 -23.79 -11.59 -28.71
N LYS A 2 -24.49 -12.71 -28.49
CA LYS A 2 -24.69 -13.21 -27.13
C LYS A 2 -23.39 -13.58 -26.43
N LEU A 3 -22.43 -14.08 -27.19
CA LEU A 3 -21.14 -14.49 -26.64
C LEU A 3 -20.34 -13.29 -26.13
N ILE A 4 -20.44 -12.17 -26.82
CA ILE A 4 -19.73 -10.96 -26.40
C ILE A 4 -20.34 -10.41 -25.10
N ALA A 5 -21.69 -10.43 -25.01
CA ALA A 5 -22.37 -9.96 -23.84
C ALA A 5 -22.02 -10.82 -22.61
N VAL A 6 -21.99 -12.14 -22.81
CA VAL A 6 -21.61 -13.05 -21.74
C VAL A 6 -20.17 -12.83 -21.31
N ALA A 7 -19.27 -12.65 -22.29
CA ALA A 7 -17.87 -12.40 -22.00
C ALA A 7 -17.67 -11.11 -21.20
N VAL A 8 -18.39 -10.06 -21.58
CA VAL A 8 -18.32 -8.79 -20.86
C VAL A 8 -18.87 -8.92 -19.46
N LEU A 9 -19.98 -9.64 -19.31
CA LEU A 9 -20.56 -9.87 -17.99
C LEU A 9 -19.63 -10.66 -17.09
N LEU A 10 -19.00 -11.69 -17.63
CA LEU A 10 -18.03 -12.48 -16.88
C LEU A 10 -16.82 -11.64 -16.51
N TRP A 11 -16.36 -10.82 -17.43
CA TRP A 11 -15.23 -9.93 -17.16
C TRP A 11 -15.55 -8.92 -16.08
N LEU A 12 -16.74 -8.32 -16.14
CA LEU A 12 -17.19 -7.37 -15.13
C LEU A 12 -17.37 -8.05 -13.78
N ALA A 13 -17.97 -9.23 -13.77
CA ALA A 13 -18.13 -9.97 -12.53
C ALA A 13 -16.80 -10.31 -11.91
N TRP A 14 -15.84 -10.75 -12.72
CA TRP A 14 -14.51 -11.07 -12.25
C TRP A 14 -13.82 -9.83 -11.72
N HIS A 15 -14.01 -8.71 -12.39
CA HIS A 15 -13.41 -7.44 -12.01
C HIS A 15 -13.99 -6.92 -10.68
N TYR A 16 -15.31 -7.07 -10.51
CA TYR A 16 -15.98 -6.63 -9.28
C TYR A 16 -15.81 -7.59 -8.13
N LEU A 17 -15.82 -8.87 -8.43
CA LEU A 17 -15.68 -9.90 -7.41
C LEU A 17 -14.23 -10.20 -7.07
N ARG A 18 -13.34 -9.64 -7.83
CA ARG A 18 -11.94 -9.72 -7.49
C ARG A 18 -11.80 -9.26 -6.05
N PRO A 19 -11.28 -10.11 -5.17
CA PRO A 19 -11.03 -9.65 -3.82
C PRO A 19 -10.04 -8.52 -3.91
N LYS A 20 -10.57 -7.35 -3.91
CA LYS A 20 -9.73 -6.20 -3.69
C LYS A 20 -8.98 -6.55 -2.45
N SER A 21 -7.71 -6.64 -2.54
CA SER A 21 -6.91 -6.75 -1.35
C SER A 21 -7.20 -5.51 -0.55
N LYS A 22 -8.39 -5.49 -0.06
CA LYS A 22 -8.96 -4.50 0.71
C LYS A 22 -8.06 -4.03 1.74
N SER A 23 -7.68 -2.83 1.69
CA SER A 23 -7.04 -2.22 2.81
C SER A 23 -6.32 -3.28 3.61
N LYS A 24 -5.54 -4.09 2.93
CA LYS A 24 -4.74 -5.03 3.59
C LYS A 24 -3.98 -4.27 4.62
N ARG A 25 -4.28 -4.56 5.83
CA ARG A 25 -3.42 -4.12 6.88
C ARG A 25 -2.04 -4.55 6.51
N VAL A 26 -1.12 -3.62 6.60
CA VAL A 26 0.27 -3.94 6.38
C VAL A 26 0.71 -4.78 7.57
N THR A 27 0.64 -6.09 7.41
CA THR A 27 1.00 -7.02 8.47
C THR A 27 2.34 -7.69 8.20
N ASP A 28 2.88 -7.49 7.01
CA ASP A 28 4.07 -8.15 6.55
C ASP A 28 5.22 -7.15 6.42
N GLU A 29 6.36 -7.48 6.99
CA GLU A 29 7.55 -6.64 6.89
C GLU A 29 7.99 -6.40 5.45
N ALA A 30 7.94 -7.43 4.63
CA ALA A 30 8.33 -7.30 3.23
C ALA A 30 7.43 -6.31 2.50
N GLU A 31 6.13 -6.37 2.77
CA GLU A 31 5.19 -5.43 2.19
C GLU A 31 5.44 -4.03 2.71
N ALA A 32 5.70 -3.89 4.00
CA ALA A 32 5.98 -2.58 4.59
C ALA A 32 7.23 -1.95 3.97
N ARG A 33 8.29 -2.72 3.81
CA ARG A 33 9.50 -2.24 3.16
C ARG A 33 9.24 -1.84 1.71
N SER A 34 8.41 -2.61 1.03
CA SER A 34 8.04 -2.30 -0.34
C SER A 34 7.28 -0.99 -0.44
N ILE A 35 6.36 -0.75 0.48
CA ILE A 35 5.58 0.49 0.51
C ILE A 35 6.50 1.69 0.71
N LEU A 36 7.46 1.58 1.61
CA LEU A 36 8.39 2.67 1.89
C LEU A 36 9.59 2.71 0.96
N GLY A 37 9.75 1.70 0.12
CA GLY A 37 10.87 1.63 -0.80
C GLY A 37 12.20 1.37 -0.10
N LEU A 38 12.18 0.55 0.94
CA LEU A 38 13.36 0.30 1.77
C LEU A 38 13.93 -1.09 1.53
N ASP A 39 15.22 -1.20 1.80
CA ASP A 39 15.90 -2.50 1.80
C ASP A 39 15.62 -3.22 3.12
N HIS A 40 15.90 -4.51 3.14
CA HIS A 40 15.63 -5.32 4.32
C HIS A 40 16.53 -4.99 5.51
N ASP A 41 17.62 -4.28 5.28
CA ASP A 41 18.54 -3.88 6.35
C ASP A 41 18.38 -2.42 6.76
N ALA A 42 17.28 -1.78 6.33
CA ALA A 42 17.03 -0.38 6.68
C ALA A 42 16.83 -0.23 8.19
N ASP A 43 17.50 0.76 8.76
CA ASP A 43 17.39 1.04 10.18
C ASP A 43 16.24 2.03 10.47
N ALA A 44 16.06 2.38 11.73
CA ALA A 44 14.97 3.26 12.13
C ALA A 44 15.05 4.63 11.47
N ASP A 45 16.25 5.16 11.30
CA ASP A 45 16.41 6.46 10.65
C ASP A 45 16.02 6.41 9.19
N ALA A 46 16.37 5.34 8.49
CA ALA A 46 15.96 5.15 7.11
C ALA A 46 14.46 5.03 6.99
N ILE A 47 13.83 4.35 7.93
CA ILE A 47 12.37 4.19 7.95
C ILE A 47 11.70 5.55 8.13
N ARG A 48 12.16 6.34 9.08
CA ARG A 48 11.59 7.66 9.34
C ARG A 48 11.79 8.60 8.16
N SER A 49 12.96 8.56 7.54
CA SER A 49 13.25 9.39 6.39
C SER A 49 12.37 9.04 5.21
N ALA A 50 12.19 7.74 4.94
CA ALA A 50 11.32 7.29 3.87
C ALA A 50 9.87 7.71 4.13
N HIS A 51 9.43 7.58 5.37
CA HIS A 51 8.08 7.98 5.76
C HIS A 51 7.85 9.47 5.50
N ARG A 52 8.77 10.31 5.97
CA ARG A 52 8.65 11.75 5.76
C ARG A 52 8.63 12.12 4.29
N ARG A 53 9.46 11.47 3.49
CA ARG A 53 9.52 11.73 2.06
C ARG A 53 8.21 11.38 1.38
N LEU A 54 7.64 10.24 1.73
CA LEU A 54 6.39 9.80 1.15
C LEU A 54 5.21 10.69 1.58
N ILE A 55 5.16 11.05 2.84
CA ILE A 55 4.10 11.91 3.35
C ILE A 55 4.18 13.30 2.68
N ALA A 56 5.37 13.80 2.48
CA ALA A 56 5.55 15.09 1.82
C ALA A 56 5.09 15.05 0.35
N SER A 57 5.24 13.90 -0.30
CA SER A 57 4.82 13.77 -1.69
C SER A 57 3.32 13.52 -1.85
N VAL A 58 2.67 13.03 -0.80
CA VAL A 58 1.21 12.80 -0.83
C VAL A 58 0.54 14.01 -0.26
N HIS A 59 0.25 14.97 -1.12
CA HIS A 59 -0.36 16.21 -0.68
C HIS A 59 -1.87 16.05 -0.58
N PRO A 60 -2.48 16.43 0.54
CA PRO A 60 -3.94 16.32 0.68
C PRO A 60 -4.69 17.15 -0.36
N ASP A 61 -4.08 18.21 -0.84
CA ASP A 61 -4.69 19.09 -1.83
C ASP A 61 -4.81 18.44 -3.20
N ARG A 62 -4.08 17.38 -3.45
CA ARG A 62 -4.13 16.68 -4.72
C ARG A 62 -5.02 15.44 -4.67
N GLY A 63 -5.91 15.38 -3.70
CA GLY A 63 -6.69 14.19 -3.52
C GLY A 63 -5.81 13.04 -3.08
N GLY A 64 -4.73 13.37 -2.40
CA GLY A 64 -3.85 12.38 -1.84
C GLY A 64 -4.67 11.42 -1.05
N SER A 65 -4.57 10.18 -1.40
CA SER A 65 -5.41 9.17 -0.87
C SER A 65 -5.11 8.99 0.61
N SER A 66 -6.13 9.16 1.42
CA SER A 66 -6.03 8.87 2.83
C SER A 66 -5.68 7.40 3.06
N ASP A 67 -6.03 6.55 2.11
CA ASP A 67 -5.65 5.15 2.15
C ASP A 67 -4.15 4.97 2.03
N LEU A 68 -3.52 5.70 1.12
CA LEU A 68 -2.09 5.62 0.97
C LEU A 68 -1.39 6.14 2.22
N THR A 69 -1.87 7.24 2.77
CA THR A 69 -1.31 7.80 4.00
C THR A 69 -1.41 6.78 5.14
N ARG A 70 -2.55 6.12 5.27
CA ARG A 70 -2.73 5.08 6.28
C ARG A 70 -1.77 3.93 6.08
N ARG A 71 -1.58 3.50 4.84
CA ARG A 71 -0.65 2.41 4.53
C ARG A 71 0.78 2.79 4.85
N VAL A 72 1.16 3.99 4.50
CA VAL A 72 2.51 4.48 4.78
C VAL A 72 2.75 4.56 6.29
N ASN A 73 1.77 5.06 7.02
CA ASN A 73 1.87 5.13 8.48
C ASN A 73 1.94 3.75 9.11
N ALA A 74 1.12 2.82 8.64
CA ALA A 74 1.12 1.45 9.14
C ALA A 74 2.43 0.75 8.84
N ALA A 75 2.98 0.96 7.64
CA ALA A 75 4.26 0.38 7.27
C ALA A 75 5.37 0.91 8.16
N ARG A 76 5.38 2.22 8.41
CA ARG A 76 6.36 2.82 9.31
C ARG A 76 6.27 2.22 10.70
N ASP A 77 5.05 2.14 11.24
CA ASP A 77 4.86 1.64 12.60
C ASP A 77 5.32 0.19 12.72
N LEU A 78 4.97 -0.63 11.74
CA LEU A 78 5.36 -2.03 11.74
C LEU A 78 6.87 -2.18 11.70
N LEU A 79 7.53 -1.45 10.82
CA LEU A 79 8.97 -1.56 10.66
C LEU A 79 9.72 -0.99 11.86
N LEU A 80 9.24 0.10 12.43
CA LEU A 80 9.87 0.67 13.62
C LEU A 80 9.74 -0.25 14.82
N LYS A 81 8.63 -0.96 14.91
CA LYS A 81 8.42 -1.90 15.98
C LYS A 81 9.41 -3.06 15.93
N ARG A 82 9.81 -3.44 14.71
CA ARG A 82 10.70 -4.58 14.51
C ARG A 82 12.14 -4.20 14.20
N ALA A 83 12.39 -2.92 13.95
CA ALA A 83 13.73 -2.48 13.62
C ALA A 83 14.64 -2.59 14.83
N PRO A 84 15.88 -3.04 14.65
CA PRO A 84 16.86 -2.97 15.74
C PRO A 84 17.15 -1.50 16.02
N LYS A 85 17.28 -1.20 17.26
CA LYS A 85 17.59 0.17 17.67
C LYS A 85 18.99 0.58 17.28
#